data_3a1f0266a70831f23515bd13036d96be
#
_entry.id   3a1f0266a70831f23515bd13036d96be
#
_cell.length_a   1.000
_cell.length_b   1.000
_cell.length_c   1.000
_cell.angle_alpha   90.00
_cell.angle_beta   90.00
_cell.angle_gamma   90.00
#
_symmetry.space_group_name_H-M   'P 1'
#
loop_
_entity.id
_entity.type
_entity.pdbx_description
1 polymer ?
#
loop_
_entity_poly.entity_id
_entity_poly.type
_entity_poly.pdbx_seq_one_letter_code
_entity_poly.pdbx_strand_id
1 'polypeptide(L)'
;DHGENSLAAKLREIARRTGIRIVGPNCLGVMSLRTKLNASFAAAAAPAGDLAIISQSGAVAAGLIDWARAHHLGLSGLVSVGDMSDVNFADLLDHFALDASTRAIVLYIESITEAKRFLSAARAAARVKPVIVVKSGRHYEAAKAAATHTGALAGRDAVYEAAFRRAGLLRVNGLDEVFAAAETLGRVRPFNGKRLAILTNGGGLGVLAVDGLLDLGGETAKLAPETIEKLNAKLPSNWSKSNPIDIVGDADPQRFTDSLTETLADKGVDAVLAMHCPTALSTGAGAAEAVAKAVAAHRSKTLNAKPVFAVWFGGTPQLDAIFATARLPPFATAADALRGFMQMVRWRESRDALMRTPPDLPPDFKPDPARARRAIRQAISEGRQWLDQLEIVEVLDAYGVECASSVLATTPQEAAAAGRAYLITNGAVAVKIASRDITHKSDIGAVKLDLRTPEAVEEAARDILTRIPKLRPNAHIEGVTVHPMIVRPHGRELIAGIGDDPVFGPVVIFGRGGKAVERIADAALALPPLDLDLAHSLIARTRVRRVLDAYRDVPAADMDQIALTLVKLSQ
;
A
#
# COMPACT_ATOMS: atom_id res chain seq x y z
N ASP A 1 7.36 30.84 6.05
CA ASP A 1 7.10 31.56 7.29
C ASP A 1 6.45 30.61 8.30
N HIS A 2 7.30 29.88 9.06
CA HIS A 2 6.89 28.82 9.99
C HIS A 2 7.28 29.24 11.42
N GLY A 3 6.37 29.81 12.17
CA GLY A 3 6.58 30.18 13.57
C GLY A 3 5.28 30.68 14.20
N GLU A 4 5.23 30.75 15.53
CA GLU A 4 4.05 31.24 16.27
C GLU A 4 3.59 32.64 15.86
N ASN A 5 4.52 33.48 15.38
CA ASN A 5 4.26 34.85 14.90
C ASN A 5 4.12 34.97 13.38
N SER A 6 4.08 33.87 12.66
CA SER A 6 3.96 33.85 11.19
C SER A 6 2.62 34.38 10.69
N LEU A 7 2.55 34.85 9.43
CA LEU A 7 1.29 35.25 8.80
C LEU A 7 0.30 34.09 8.76
N ALA A 8 0.77 32.88 8.53
CA ALA A 8 -0.08 31.69 8.55
C ALA A 8 -0.66 31.40 9.95
N ALA A 9 0.11 31.61 11.02
CA ALA A 9 -0.39 31.49 12.39
C ALA A 9 -1.46 32.55 12.70
N LYS A 10 -1.23 33.80 12.28
CA LYS A 10 -2.20 34.89 12.43
C LYS A 10 -3.49 34.64 11.66
N LEU A 11 -3.39 34.11 10.42
CA LEU A 11 -4.56 33.73 9.63
C LEU A 11 -5.40 32.64 10.33
N ARG A 12 -4.75 31.59 10.83
CA ARG A 12 -5.44 30.53 11.60
C ARG A 12 -6.13 31.06 12.85
N GLU A 13 -5.47 31.98 13.57
CA GLU A 13 -6.04 32.60 14.77
C GLU A 13 -7.28 33.44 14.43
N ILE A 14 -7.20 34.24 13.36
CA ILE A 14 -8.35 35.04 12.88
C ILE A 14 -9.50 34.12 12.46
N ALA A 15 -9.22 33.08 11.67
CA ALA A 15 -10.23 32.11 11.23
C ALA A 15 -10.93 31.47 12.43
N ARG A 16 -10.18 31.02 13.43
CA ARG A 16 -10.71 30.41 14.65
C ARG A 16 -11.59 31.38 15.44
N ARG A 17 -11.13 32.64 15.61
CA ARG A 17 -11.82 33.65 16.39
C ARG A 17 -13.10 34.15 15.70
N THR A 18 -13.11 34.24 14.39
CA THR A 18 -14.23 34.81 13.62
C THR A 18 -15.20 33.76 13.07
N GLY A 19 -14.81 32.48 13.08
CA GLY A 19 -15.56 31.40 12.44
C GLY A 19 -15.50 31.41 10.89
N ILE A 20 -14.67 32.28 10.29
CA ILE A 20 -14.44 32.28 8.83
C ILE A 20 -13.58 31.08 8.46
N ARG A 21 -14.01 30.36 7.41
CA ARG A 21 -13.22 29.25 6.87
C ARG A 21 -12.35 29.74 5.72
N ILE A 22 -11.09 29.34 5.72
CA ILE A 22 -10.08 29.78 4.75
C ILE A 22 -9.61 28.58 3.92
N VAL A 23 -9.79 28.65 2.60
CA VAL A 23 -9.21 27.70 1.63
C VAL A 23 -7.94 28.35 1.05
N GLY A 24 -6.81 27.66 1.17
CA GLY A 24 -5.51 28.20 0.77
C GLY A 24 -4.70 28.71 1.97
N PRO A 25 -3.83 29.72 1.78
CA PRO A 25 -3.49 30.46 0.56
C PRO A 25 -2.76 29.63 -0.50
N ASN A 26 -2.21 30.31 -1.53
CA ASN A 26 -1.46 29.67 -2.60
C ASN A 26 -2.27 28.55 -3.30
N CYS A 27 -3.49 28.85 -3.69
CA CYS A 27 -4.42 27.89 -4.29
C CYS A 27 -5.07 28.44 -5.56
N LEU A 28 -5.54 27.55 -6.45
CA LEU A 28 -6.29 27.91 -7.66
C LEU A 28 -7.70 28.44 -7.32
N GLY A 29 -8.28 27.98 -6.21
CA GLY A 29 -9.62 28.33 -5.78
C GLY A 29 -10.56 27.13 -5.68
N VAL A 30 -11.86 27.42 -5.69
CA VAL A 30 -12.94 26.45 -5.46
C VAL A 30 -13.97 26.49 -6.58
N MET A 31 -14.40 25.33 -7.06
CA MET A 31 -15.56 25.16 -7.94
C MET A 31 -16.56 24.18 -7.28
N SER A 32 -17.82 24.56 -7.24
CA SER A 32 -18.94 23.67 -6.92
C SER A 32 -19.87 23.64 -8.12
N LEU A 33 -19.79 22.57 -8.91
CA LEU A 33 -20.49 22.52 -10.21
C LEU A 33 -22.02 22.36 -10.03
N ARG A 34 -22.41 21.71 -8.93
CA ARG A 34 -23.82 21.57 -8.57
C ARG A 34 -24.49 22.92 -8.28
N THR A 35 -23.81 23.80 -7.56
CA THR A 35 -24.31 25.13 -7.21
C THR A 35 -23.97 26.20 -8.25
N LYS A 36 -23.28 25.82 -9.34
CA LYS A 36 -22.76 26.72 -10.38
C LYS A 36 -21.82 27.80 -9.83
N LEU A 37 -21.15 27.51 -8.70
CA LEU A 37 -20.14 28.40 -8.12
C LEU A 37 -18.79 28.13 -8.79
N ASN A 38 -18.17 29.20 -9.28
CA ASN A 38 -16.77 29.20 -9.68
C ASN A 38 -16.06 30.37 -8.99
N ALA A 39 -15.40 30.10 -7.90
CA ALA A 39 -14.53 31.02 -7.15
C ALA A 39 -13.06 30.62 -7.35
N SER A 40 -12.64 30.54 -8.61
CA SER A 40 -11.28 30.19 -8.99
C SER A 40 -10.75 31.08 -10.10
N PHE A 41 -9.45 31.08 -10.33
CA PHE A 41 -8.84 31.73 -11.49
C PHE A 41 -8.43 30.73 -12.60
N ALA A 42 -9.10 29.57 -12.65
CA ALA A 42 -8.92 28.61 -13.74
C ALA A 42 -9.42 29.22 -15.06
N ALA A 43 -8.74 28.91 -16.18
CA ALA A 43 -9.08 29.43 -17.51
C ALA A 43 -10.47 29.00 -17.97
N ALA A 44 -10.99 27.86 -17.49
CA ALA A 44 -12.31 27.37 -17.83
C ALA A 44 -12.90 26.55 -16.67
N ALA A 45 -14.24 26.47 -16.62
CA ALA A 45 -14.92 25.58 -15.68
C ALA A 45 -14.95 24.14 -16.22
N ALA A 46 -14.91 23.17 -15.31
CA ALA A 46 -15.13 21.78 -15.64
C ALA A 46 -16.61 21.49 -15.99
N PRO A 47 -16.93 20.43 -16.75
CA PRO A 47 -18.28 19.92 -16.88
C PRO A 47 -18.85 19.47 -15.53
N ALA A 48 -20.18 19.63 -15.34
CA ALA A 48 -20.84 19.09 -14.15
C ALA A 48 -20.95 17.56 -14.21
N GLY A 49 -20.73 16.91 -13.08
CA GLY A 49 -20.76 15.44 -12.93
C GLY A 49 -20.58 15.01 -11.49
N ASP A 50 -19.90 13.89 -11.27
CA ASP A 50 -19.89 13.20 -9.98
C ASP A 50 -18.48 12.86 -9.42
N LEU A 51 -17.41 13.43 -9.99
CA LEU A 51 -16.05 13.28 -9.51
C LEU A 51 -15.63 14.51 -8.69
N ALA A 52 -15.21 14.36 -7.44
CA ALA A 52 -14.62 15.43 -6.66
C ALA A 52 -13.09 15.41 -6.79
N ILE A 53 -12.48 16.58 -6.93
CA ILE A 53 -11.03 16.75 -6.99
C ILE A 53 -10.57 17.64 -5.84
N ILE A 54 -9.62 17.17 -5.05
CA ILE A 54 -8.96 17.94 -3.99
C ILE A 54 -7.46 17.93 -4.31
N SER A 55 -6.90 19.09 -4.62
CA SER A 55 -5.51 19.21 -5.05
C SER A 55 -4.74 20.20 -4.20
N GLN A 56 -3.56 19.82 -3.76
CA GLN A 56 -2.63 20.74 -3.10
C GLN A 56 -1.96 21.66 -4.13
N SER A 57 -1.78 21.19 -5.37
CA SER A 57 -1.21 21.95 -6.48
C SER A 57 -2.30 22.61 -7.34
N GLY A 58 -2.20 23.93 -7.52
CA GLY A 58 -3.07 24.68 -8.42
C GLY A 58 -2.87 24.30 -9.89
N ALA A 59 -1.62 24.09 -10.32
CA ALA A 59 -1.27 23.68 -11.67
C ALA A 59 -1.84 22.29 -12.03
N VAL A 60 -1.73 21.32 -11.10
CA VAL A 60 -2.33 20.00 -11.28
C VAL A 60 -3.84 20.08 -11.33
N ALA A 61 -4.47 20.92 -10.48
CA ALA A 61 -5.92 21.14 -10.52
C ALA A 61 -6.37 21.68 -11.89
N ALA A 62 -5.65 22.65 -12.45
CA ALA A 62 -5.93 23.20 -13.79
C ALA A 62 -5.80 22.12 -14.88
N GLY A 63 -4.72 21.32 -14.87
CA GLY A 63 -4.54 20.21 -15.81
C GLY A 63 -5.65 19.15 -15.71
N LEU A 64 -6.12 18.85 -14.49
CA LEU A 64 -7.24 17.93 -14.27
C LEU A 64 -8.58 18.48 -14.81
N ILE A 65 -8.80 19.79 -14.77
CA ILE A 65 -9.97 20.43 -15.40
C ILE A 65 -9.93 20.24 -16.92
N ASP A 66 -8.81 20.56 -17.55
CA ASP A 66 -8.65 20.46 -19.00
C ASP A 66 -8.80 19.01 -19.47
N TRP A 67 -8.21 18.08 -18.74
CA TRP A 67 -8.37 16.65 -19.02
C TRP A 67 -9.84 16.21 -18.90
N ALA A 68 -10.52 16.59 -17.81
CA ALA A 68 -11.94 16.23 -17.59
C ALA A 68 -12.84 16.74 -18.73
N ARG A 69 -12.55 17.94 -19.24
CA ARG A 69 -13.24 18.50 -20.40
C ARG A 69 -13.00 17.71 -21.68
N ALA A 70 -11.74 17.37 -21.96
CA ALA A 70 -11.35 16.60 -23.15
C ALA A 70 -11.97 15.20 -23.18
N HIS A 71 -12.17 14.58 -22.01
CA HIS A 71 -12.69 13.19 -21.89
C HIS A 71 -14.17 13.13 -21.49
N HIS A 72 -14.86 14.29 -21.49
CA HIS A 72 -16.28 14.38 -21.12
C HIS A 72 -16.60 13.80 -19.73
N LEU A 73 -15.64 13.94 -18.79
CA LEU A 73 -15.83 13.58 -17.38
C LEU A 73 -16.27 14.80 -16.59
N GLY A 74 -17.39 14.65 -15.88
CA GLY A 74 -17.96 15.74 -15.10
C GLY A 74 -17.48 15.72 -13.65
N LEU A 75 -17.31 16.92 -13.09
CA LEU A 75 -16.94 17.11 -11.69
C LEU A 75 -18.17 17.50 -10.85
N SER A 76 -18.23 17.00 -9.61
CA SER A 76 -19.14 17.51 -8.57
C SER A 76 -18.56 18.75 -7.90
N GLY A 77 -17.25 18.76 -7.70
CA GLY A 77 -16.51 19.87 -7.13
C GLY A 77 -15.01 19.77 -7.36
N LEU A 78 -14.34 20.90 -7.28
CA LEU A 78 -12.87 20.99 -7.28
C LEU A 78 -12.45 21.99 -6.21
N VAL A 79 -11.51 21.57 -5.36
CA VAL A 79 -10.92 22.43 -4.34
C VAL A 79 -9.41 22.35 -4.44
N SER A 80 -8.77 23.48 -4.73
CA SER A 80 -7.32 23.63 -4.60
C SER A 80 -7.02 24.12 -3.18
N VAL A 81 -6.34 23.30 -2.36
CA VAL A 81 -6.14 23.59 -0.94
C VAL A 81 -4.87 24.39 -0.65
N GLY A 82 -3.88 24.40 -1.58
CA GLY A 82 -2.62 25.13 -1.42
C GLY A 82 -1.93 24.79 -0.10
N ASP A 83 -1.62 25.82 0.69
CA ASP A 83 -0.86 25.67 1.95
C ASP A 83 -1.70 25.18 3.14
N MET A 84 -3.00 24.95 2.97
CA MET A 84 -3.92 24.39 3.98
C MET A 84 -3.83 25.08 5.35
N SER A 85 -3.93 26.42 5.35
CA SER A 85 -3.85 27.18 6.60
C SER A 85 -5.01 26.95 7.57
N ASP A 86 -6.21 26.60 7.07
CA ASP A 86 -7.40 26.25 7.86
C ASP A 86 -8.07 24.99 7.29
N VAL A 87 -8.69 25.09 6.10
CA VAL A 87 -9.32 23.94 5.45
C VAL A 87 -8.26 23.03 4.88
N ASN A 88 -8.31 21.76 5.25
CA ASN A 88 -7.35 20.74 4.83
C ASN A 88 -8.04 19.53 4.18
N PHE A 89 -7.27 18.49 3.84
CA PHE A 89 -7.78 17.26 3.24
C PHE A 89 -8.86 16.58 4.07
N ALA A 90 -8.75 16.61 5.42
CA ALA A 90 -9.71 15.93 6.28
C ALA A 90 -11.09 16.59 6.21
N ASP A 91 -11.15 17.92 6.26
CA ASP A 91 -12.41 18.66 6.13
C ASP A 91 -13.13 18.36 4.81
N LEU A 92 -12.37 18.31 3.72
CA LEU A 92 -12.92 18.07 2.39
C LEU A 92 -13.28 16.62 2.13
N LEU A 93 -12.53 15.67 2.72
CA LEU A 93 -12.90 14.25 2.69
C LEU A 93 -14.22 14.02 3.41
N ASP A 94 -14.42 14.62 4.60
CA ASP A 94 -15.68 14.54 5.33
C ASP A 94 -16.84 15.17 4.52
N HIS A 95 -16.59 16.32 3.89
CA HIS A 95 -17.58 16.99 3.05
C HIS A 95 -17.99 16.12 1.84
N PHE A 96 -17.03 15.69 1.02
CA PHE A 96 -17.33 14.93 -0.20
C PHE A 96 -17.76 13.49 0.06
N ALA A 97 -17.40 12.90 1.21
CA ALA A 97 -17.93 11.61 1.62
C ALA A 97 -19.45 11.64 1.81
N LEU A 98 -19.97 12.74 2.35
CA LEU A 98 -21.40 12.94 2.60
C LEU A 98 -22.16 13.54 1.41
N ASP A 99 -21.49 14.16 0.45
CA ASP A 99 -22.12 14.77 -0.71
C ASP A 99 -22.69 13.69 -1.65
N ALA A 100 -24.02 13.60 -1.75
CA ALA A 100 -24.72 12.63 -2.59
C ALA A 100 -24.43 12.79 -4.10
N SER A 101 -23.99 13.97 -4.54
CA SER A 101 -23.61 14.22 -5.92
C SER A 101 -22.20 13.72 -6.27
N THR A 102 -21.39 13.43 -5.27
CA THR A 102 -20.03 12.92 -5.44
C THR A 102 -20.01 11.40 -5.36
N ARG A 103 -19.48 10.73 -6.40
CA ARG A 103 -19.34 9.28 -6.46
C ARG A 103 -17.92 8.80 -6.16
N ALA A 104 -16.90 9.54 -6.55
CA ALA A 104 -15.50 9.24 -6.28
C ALA A 104 -14.73 10.53 -5.95
N ILE A 105 -13.66 10.39 -5.19
CA ILE A 105 -12.80 11.50 -4.75
C ILE A 105 -11.39 11.26 -5.26
N VAL A 106 -10.77 12.28 -5.85
CA VAL A 106 -9.37 12.29 -6.27
C VAL A 106 -8.59 13.24 -5.37
N LEU A 107 -7.49 12.76 -4.79
CA LEU A 107 -6.56 13.53 -3.98
C LEU A 107 -5.21 13.66 -4.69
N TYR A 108 -4.72 14.88 -4.85
CA TYR A 108 -3.33 15.14 -5.17
C TYR A 108 -2.63 15.72 -3.93
N ILE A 109 -1.69 14.95 -3.37
CA ILE A 109 -1.05 15.23 -2.08
C ILE A 109 0.44 15.46 -2.27
N GLU A 110 0.94 16.57 -1.75
CA GLU A 110 2.37 16.88 -1.59
C GLU A 110 2.84 16.60 -0.16
N SER A 111 2.02 17.00 0.83
CA SER A 111 2.27 16.79 2.26
C SER A 111 0.96 16.64 3.04
N ILE A 112 1.06 16.03 4.22
CA ILE A 112 -0.05 15.90 5.17
C ILE A 112 0.39 16.56 6.48
N THR A 113 -0.41 17.48 7.00
CA THR A 113 -0.09 18.25 8.21
C THR A 113 -0.70 17.64 9.48
N GLU A 114 -1.93 17.16 9.42
CA GLU A 114 -2.69 16.58 10.55
C GLU A 114 -2.98 15.09 10.30
N ALA A 115 -1.93 14.25 10.37
CA ALA A 115 -1.99 12.85 9.93
C ALA A 115 -3.11 12.03 10.59
N LYS A 116 -3.35 12.18 11.90
CA LYS A 116 -4.40 11.43 12.61
C LYS A 116 -5.80 11.81 12.11
N ARG A 117 -6.05 13.10 11.91
CA ARG A 117 -7.31 13.62 11.41
C ARG A 117 -7.52 13.21 9.94
N PHE A 118 -6.46 13.32 9.11
CA PHE A 118 -6.47 12.83 7.75
C PHE A 118 -6.82 11.34 7.67
N LEU A 119 -6.15 10.48 8.44
CA LEU A 119 -6.42 9.04 8.45
C LEU A 119 -7.85 8.71 8.87
N SER A 120 -8.39 9.43 9.86
CA SER A 120 -9.78 9.24 10.31
C SER A 120 -10.78 9.58 9.20
N ALA A 121 -10.67 10.77 8.59
CA ALA A 121 -11.53 11.21 7.51
C ALA A 121 -11.37 10.34 6.24
N ALA A 122 -10.13 9.97 5.88
CA ALA A 122 -9.85 9.12 4.75
C ALA A 122 -10.48 7.73 4.90
N ARG A 123 -10.38 7.11 6.09
CA ARG A 123 -11.04 5.83 6.38
C ARG A 123 -12.56 5.92 6.32
N ALA A 124 -13.14 7.00 6.84
CA ALA A 124 -14.57 7.23 6.77
C ALA A 124 -15.05 7.37 5.31
N ALA A 125 -14.35 8.19 4.52
CA ALA A 125 -14.63 8.39 3.10
C ALA A 125 -14.46 7.10 2.28
N ALA A 126 -13.37 6.35 2.47
CA ALA A 126 -13.08 5.14 1.71
C ALA A 126 -14.08 3.99 1.96
N ARG A 127 -14.78 3.98 3.10
CA ARG A 127 -15.86 3.03 3.37
C ARG A 127 -17.09 3.24 2.48
N VAL A 128 -17.35 4.47 2.08
CA VAL A 128 -18.56 4.85 1.35
C VAL A 128 -18.30 5.16 -0.12
N LYS A 129 -17.11 5.64 -0.46
CA LYS A 129 -16.74 6.06 -1.83
C LYS A 129 -15.31 5.68 -2.17
N PRO A 130 -15.00 5.40 -3.45
CA PRO A 130 -13.62 5.29 -3.88
C PRO A 130 -12.87 6.60 -3.65
N VAL A 131 -11.72 6.52 -3.03
CA VAL A 131 -10.79 7.65 -2.86
C VAL A 131 -9.47 7.29 -3.54
N ILE A 132 -9.17 7.97 -4.64
CA ILE A 132 -7.95 7.80 -5.43
C ILE A 132 -6.93 8.80 -4.91
N VAL A 133 -5.69 8.39 -4.69
CA VAL A 133 -4.65 9.28 -4.21
C VAL A 133 -3.37 9.20 -5.05
N VAL A 134 -2.87 10.36 -5.46
CA VAL A 134 -1.53 10.56 -6.00
C VAL A 134 -0.69 11.30 -4.97
N LYS A 135 0.51 10.77 -4.68
CA LYS A 135 1.51 11.42 -3.83
C LYS A 135 2.70 11.84 -4.68
N SER A 136 2.98 13.14 -4.71
CA SER A 136 4.20 13.67 -5.32
C SER A 136 5.41 13.54 -4.38
N GLY A 137 6.63 13.64 -4.91
CA GLY A 137 7.85 13.56 -4.11
C GLY A 137 8.10 12.15 -3.53
N ARG A 138 7.93 11.09 -4.34
CA ARG A 138 8.13 9.69 -3.93
C ARG A 138 9.59 9.30 -3.77
N HIS A 139 10.46 9.84 -4.61
CA HIS A 139 11.90 9.60 -4.60
C HIS A 139 12.63 10.73 -3.88
N TYR A 140 13.80 10.45 -3.34
CA TYR A 140 14.56 11.40 -2.53
C TYR A 140 14.79 12.74 -3.23
N GLU A 141 15.21 12.73 -4.50
CA GLU A 141 15.43 13.95 -5.30
C GLU A 141 14.14 14.73 -5.52
N ALA A 142 13.05 14.03 -5.81
CA ALA A 142 11.73 14.64 -5.97
C ALA A 142 11.17 15.16 -4.64
N ALA A 143 11.44 14.47 -3.53
CA ALA A 143 11.07 14.92 -2.19
C ALA A 143 11.81 16.20 -1.81
N LYS A 144 13.11 16.31 -2.14
CA LYS A 144 13.91 17.53 -1.95
C LYS A 144 13.37 18.71 -2.78
N ALA A 145 13.00 18.46 -4.03
CA ALA A 145 12.37 19.47 -4.89
C ALA A 145 11.01 19.91 -4.33
N ALA A 146 10.18 18.98 -3.89
CA ALA A 146 8.88 19.29 -3.27
C ALA A 146 9.04 20.10 -1.97
N ALA A 147 9.99 19.73 -1.12
CA ALA A 147 10.30 20.47 0.12
C ALA A 147 10.73 21.93 -0.16
N THR A 148 11.47 22.17 -1.24
CA THR A 148 11.87 23.52 -1.67
C THR A 148 10.64 24.31 -2.16
N HIS A 149 9.67 23.65 -2.79
CA HIS A 149 8.48 24.27 -3.34
C HIS A 149 7.42 24.56 -2.27
N THR A 150 7.22 23.65 -1.32
CA THR A 150 6.13 23.75 -0.31
C THR A 150 6.62 24.13 1.09
N GLY A 151 7.93 24.09 1.35
CA GLY A 151 8.50 24.29 2.68
C GLY A 151 8.18 23.18 3.70
N ALA A 152 7.53 22.10 3.27
CA ALA A 152 7.15 20.99 4.13
C ALA A 152 8.16 19.86 4.09
N LEU A 153 8.42 19.21 5.23
CA LEU A 153 9.21 17.97 5.32
C LEU A 153 8.46 16.85 4.59
N ALA A 154 9.05 16.34 3.52
CA ALA A 154 8.53 15.15 2.86
C ALA A 154 8.88 13.91 3.71
N GLY A 155 7.87 13.26 4.28
CA GLY A 155 8.02 11.97 4.95
C GLY A 155 8.44 10.85 3.97
N ARG A 156 8.88 9.71 4.50
CA ARG A 156 9.28 8.56 3.68
C ARG A 156 8.09 8.02 2.89
N ASP A 157 8.24 7.84 1.58
CA ASP A 157 7.15 7.38 0.70
C ASP A 157 6.52 6.04 1.13
N ALA A 158 7.34 5.13 1.67
CA ALA A 158 6.87 3.86 2.21
C ALA A 158 5.90 4.02 3.41
N VAL A 159 6.04 5.10 4.19
CA VAL A 159 5.11 5.40 5.29
C VAL A 159 3.79 5.95 4.75
N TYR A 160 3.84 6.82 3.73
CA TYR A 160 2.63 7.25 3.01
C TYR A 160 1.89 6.07 2.39
N GLU A 161 2.60 5.12 1.77
CA GLU A 161 2.01 3.88 1.26
C GLU A 161 1.29 3.10 2.36
N ALA A 162 1.95 2.92 3.52
CA ALA A 162 1.35 2.25 4.67
C ALA A 162 0.10 2.99 5.18
N ALA A 163 0.16 4.33 5.23
CA ALA A 163 -0.95 5.18 5.66
C ALA A 163 -2.14 5.10 4.70
N PHE A 164 -1.91 5.22 3.40
CA PHE A 164 -2.97 5.14 2.39
C PHE A 164 -3.63 3.77 2.37
N ARG A 165 -2.84 2.70 2.46
CA ARG A 165 -3.34 1.33 2.60
C ARG A 165 -4.18 1.15 3.86
N ARG A 166 -3.68 1.65 5.00
CA ARG A 166 -4.43 1.60 6.28
C ARG A 166 -5.74 2.36 6.22
N ALA A 167 -5.80 3.43 5.44
CA ALA A 167 -7.00 4.23 5.21
C ALA A 167 -7.91 3.67 4.10
N GLY A 168 -7.49 2.64 3.37
CA GLY A 168 -8.27 2.04 2.27
C GLY A 168 -8.30 2.88 1.00
N LEU A 169 -7.31 3.76 0.82
CA LEU A 169 -7.20 4.59 -0.37
C LEU A 169 -6.62 3.79 -1.55
N LEU A 170 -7.10 4.09 -2.75
CA LEU A 170 -6.53 3.58 -3.99
C LEU A 170 -5.35 4.48 -4.40
N ARG A 171 -4.13 4.07 -4.07
CA ARG A 171 -2.94 4.79 -4.51
C ARG A 171 -2.62 4.50 -5.96
N VAL A 172 -2.34 5.57 -6.72
CA VAL A 172 -1.84 5.54 -8.10
C VAL A 172 -0.57 6.38 -8.22
N ASN A 173 0.23 6.13 -9.27
CA ASN A 173 1.59 6.66 -9.37
C ASN A 173 1.72 7.92 -10.22
N GLY A 174 0.78 8.17 -11.10
CA GLY A 174 0.79 9.29 -12.02
C GLY A 174 -0.61 9.76 -12.39
N LEU A 175 -0.70 10.88 -13.11
CA LEU A 175 -1.97 11.44 -13.55
C LEU A 175 -2.68 10.57 -14.58
N ASP A 176 -1.93 9.85 -15.42
CA ASP A 176 -2.46 8.87 -16.37
C ASP A 176 -3.22 7.74 -15.65
N GLU A 177 -2.68 7.26 -14.54
CA GLU A 177 -3.37 6.26 -13.71
C GLU A 177 -4.59 6.85 -12.96
N VAL A 178 -4.54 8.14 -12.56
CA VAL A 178 -5.73 8.84 -12.00
C VAL A 178 -6.85 8.83 -13.00
N PHE A 179 -6.52 9.14 -14.24
CA PHE A 179 -7.50 9.23 -15.32
C PHE A 179 -8.15 7.89 -15.60
N ALA A 180 -7.33 6.82 -15.73
CA ALA A 180 -7.84 5.47 -15.91
C ALA A 180 -8.71 5.01 -14.71
N ALA A 181 -8.29 5.35 -13.49
CA ALA A 181 -9.05 5.03 -12.28
C ALA A 181 -10.39 5.81 -12.22
N ALA A 182 -10.37 7.10 -12.47
CA ALA A 182 -11.56 7.95 -12.45
C ALA A 182 -12.58 7.51 -13.51
N GLU A 183 -12.12 7.21 -14.73
CA GLU A 183 -12.97 6.72 -15.82
C GLU A 183 -13.58 5.35 -15.48
N THR A 184 -12.75 4.43 -14.98
CA THR A 184 -13.21 3.09 -14.62
C THR A 184 -14.20 3.13 -13.47
N LEU A 185 -13.84 3.77 -12.36
CA LEU A 185 -14.72 3.93 -11.19
C LEU A 185 -15.99 4.75 -11.53
N GLY A 186 -15.88 5.60 -12.55
CA GLY A 186 -16.97 6.38 -13.12
C GLY A 186 -18.02 5.55 -13.82
N ARG A 187 -17.67 4.49 -14.50
CA ARG A 187 -18.53 3.75 -15.44
C ARG A 187 -18.78 2.31 -15.02
N VAL A 188 -17.86 1.69 -14.25
CA VAL A 188 -17.93 0.30 -13.83
C VAL A 188 -18.58 0.18 -12.45
N ARG A 189 -19.58 -0.68 -12.31
CA ARG A 189 -20.14 -1.01 -11.00
C ARG A 189 -19.17 -1.87 -10.20
N PRO A 190 -19.16 -1.74 -8.86
CA PRO A 190 -18.38 -2.64 -8.01
C PRO A 190 -18.72 -4.11 -8.28
N PHE A 191 -17.70 -4.95 -8.34
CA PHE A 191 -17.82 -6.39 -8.55
C PHE A 191 -16.91 -7.15 -7.59
N ASN A 192 -17.10 -8.47 -7.48
CA ASN A 192 -16.28 -9.33 -6.62
C ASN A 192 -15.35 -10.18 -7.47
N GLY A 193 -14.15 -10.46 -6.92
CA GLY A 193 -13.16 -11.34 -7.52
C GLY A 193 -12.17 -10.61 -8.42
N LYS A 194 -11.21 -11.37 -8.95
CA LYS A 194 -10.09 -10.87 -9.76
C LYS A 194 -9.78 -11.77 -10.97
N ARG A 195 -10.67 -12.73 -11.29
CA ARG A 195 -10.51 -13.67 -12.39
C ARG A 195 -11.04 -13.05 -13.68
N LEU A 196 -10.12 -12.65 -14.57
CA LEU A 196 -10.44 -11.99 -15.82
C LEU A 196 -10.47 -12.98 -16.99
N ALA A 197 -11.58 -13.01 -17.74
CA ALA A 197 -11.62 -13.63 -19.05
C ALA A 197 -11.26 -12.59 -20.12
N ILE A 198 -10.49 -13.00 -21.10
CA ILE A 198 -10.02 -12.17 -22.22
C ILE A 198 -10.63 -12.73 -23.48
N LEU A 199 -11.53 -11.96 -24.11
CA LEU A 199 -12.19 -12.29 -25.38
C LEU A 199 -11.59 -11.43 -26.50
N THR A 200 -11.10 -12.04 -27.56
CA THR A 200 -10.48 -11.32 -28.67
C THR A 200 -10.61 -12.09 -29.99
N ASN A 201 -10.59 -11.35 -31.12
CA ASN A 201 -10.41 -11.92 -32.45
C ASN A 201 -8.95 -11.88 -32.95
N GLY A 202 -8.00 -11.52 -32.07
CA GLY A 202 -6.58 -11.42 -32.36
C GLY A 202 -5.74 -12.13 -31.30
N GLY A 203 -5.29 -13.36 -31.56
CA GLY A 203 -4.63 -14.22 -30.57
C GLY A 203 -3.39 -13.58 -29.94
N GLY A 204 -2.54 -12.91 -30.72
CA GLY A 204 -1.34 -12.22 -30.20
C GLY A 204 -1.68 -11.13 -29.18
N LEU A 205 -2.77 -10.37 -29.38
CA LEU A 205 -3.23 -9.38 -28.42
C LEU A 205 -3.74 -10.02 -27.13
N GLY A 206 -4.39 -11.19 -27.24
CA GLY A 206 -4.82 -11.98 -26.09
C GLY A 206 -3.64 -12.41 -25.21
N VAL A 207 -2.55 -12.88 -25.81
CA VAL A 207 -1.33 -13.29 -25.09
C VAL A 207 -0.70 -12.08 -24.37
N LEU A 208 -0.52 -10.96 -25.07
CA LEU A 208 0.00 -9.72 -24.45
C LEU A 208 -0.88 -9.23 -23.29
N ALA A 209 -2.20 -9.39 -23.40
CA ALA A 209 -3.10 -9.01 -22.32
C ALA A 209 -2.98 -9.94 -21.10
N VAL A 210 -2.70 -11.24 -21.30
CA VAL A 210 -2.39 -12.16 -20.20
C VAL A 210 -1.12 -11.75 -19.47
N ASP A 211 -0.03 -11.48 -20.22
CA ASP A 211 1.23 -11.03 -19.62
C ASP A 211 1.02 -9.76 -18.78
N GLY A 212 0.34 -8.74 -19.35
CA GLY A 212 0.04 -7.51 -18.64
C GLY A 212 -0.86 -7.71 -17.40
N LEU A 213 -1.81 -8.64 -17.43
CA LEU A 213 -2.64 -8.99 -16.28
C LEU A 213 -1.80 -9.60 -15.14
N LEU A 214 -0.94 -10.55 -15.47
CA LEU A 214 -0.10 -11.24 -14.49
C LEU A 214 0.95 -10.30 -13.89
N ASP A 215 1.54 -9.40 -14.69
CA ASP A 215 2.46 -8.36 -14.22
C ASP A 215 1.81 -7.42 -13.18
N LEU A 216 0.52 -7.16 -13.33
CA LEU A 216 -0.27 -6.37 -12.37
C LEU A 216 -0.74 -7.16 -11.14
N GLY A 217 -0.46 -8.48 -11.08
CA GLY A 217 -0.88 -9.38 -10.01
C GLY A 217 -2.33 -9.87 -10.12
N GLY A 218 -2.92 -9.78 -11.33
CA GLY A 218 -4.26 -10.31 -11.62
C GLY A 218 -4.25 -11.82 -11.86
N GLU A 219 -5.43 -12.38 -12.12
CA GLU A 219 -5.63 -13.80 -12.38
C GLU A 219 -6.44 -14.02 -13.67
N THR A 220 -5.97 -14.94 -14.50
CA THR A 220 -6.77 -15.41 -15.65
C THR A 220 -7.89 -16.33 -15.17
N ALA A 221 -9.10 -16.07 -15.65
CA ALA A 221 -10.23 -16.96 -15.38
C ALA A 221 -10.02 -18.34 -16.03
N LYS A 222 -10.36 -19.40 -15.32
CA LYS A 222 -10.46 -20.75 -15.88
C LYS A 222 -11.92 -20.97 -16.29
N LEU A 223 -12.14 -21.26 -17.58
CA LEU A 223 -13.48 -21.54 -18.09
C LEU A 223 -13.96 -22.89 -17.59
N ALA A 224 -15.22 -22.97 -17.21
CA ALA A 224 -15.87 -24.23 -16.86
C ALA A 224 -15.98 -25.14 -18.09
N PRO A 225 -15.90 -26.48 -17.92
CA PRO A 225 -16.07 -27.43 -19.03
C PRO A 225 -17.36 -27.21 -19.84
N GLU A 226 -18.46 -26.91 -19.17
CA GLU A 226 -19.75 -26.64 -19.78
C GLU A 226 -19.74 -25.39 -20.66
N THR A 227 -18.95 -24.37 -20.26
CA THR A 227 -18.73 -23.15 -21.05
C THR A 227 -17.93 -23.46 -22.30
N ILE A 228 -16.88 -24.28 -22.17
CA ILE A 228 -16.06 -24.73 -23.31
C ILE A 228 -16.90 -25.52 -24.30
N GLU A 229 -17.77 -26.46 -23.86
CA GLU A 229 -18.68 -27.22 -24.71
C GLU A 229 -19.63 -26.30 -25.49
N LYS A 230 -20.23 -25.32 -24.84
CA LYS A 230 -21.12 -24.36 -25.49
C LYS A 230 -20.39 -23.48 -26.50
N LEU A 231 -19.17 -23.06 -26.20
CA LEU A 231 -18.34 -22.33 -27.14
C LEU A 231 -17.90 -23.20 -28.31
N ASN A 232 -17.55 -24.47 -28.09
CA ASN A 232 -17.25 -25.43 -29.17
C ASN A 232 -18.40 -25.62 -30.15
N ALA A 233 -19.65 -25.55 -29.68
CA ALA A 233 -20.83 -25.68 -30.52
C ALA A 233 -21.11 -24.45 -31.40
N LYS A 234 -20.57 -23.27 -31.02
CA LYS A 234 -20.84 -21.98 -31.67
C LYS A 234 -19.65 -21.39 -32.42
N LEU A 235 -18.45 -21.82 -32.06
CA LEU A 235 -17.20 -21.26 -32.59
C LEU A 235 -16.56 -22.21 -33.62
N PRO A 236 -15.73 -21.68 -34.53
CA PRO A 236 -15.00 -22.51 -35.47
C PRO A 236 -14.02 -23.41 -34.73
N SER A 237 -13.71 -24.60 -35.29
CA SER A 237 -12.90 -25.63 -34.64
C SER A 237 -11.49 -25.17 -34.20
N ASN A 238 -10.97 -24.10 -34.80
CA ASN A 238 -9.66 -23.52 -34.56
C ASN A 238 -9.67 -22.36 -33.54
N TRP A 239 -10.75 -22.12 -32.78
CA TRP A 239 -10.70 -21.19 -31.66
C TRP A 239 -9.82 -21.75 -30.54
N SER A 240 -9.35 -20.91 -29.62
CA SER A 240 -8.30 -21.26 -28.63
C SER A 240 -8.66 -22.34 -27.61
N LYS A 241 -9.95 -22.67 -27.41
CA LYS A 241 -10.50 -23.64 -26.44
C LYS A 241 -10.07 -23.35 -24.97
N SER A 242 -9.64 -22.16 -24.70
CA SER A 242 -9.15 -21.72 -23.40
C SER A 242 -9.28 -20.19 -23.25
N ASN A 243 -8.91 -19.67 -22.10
CA ASN A 243 -8.68 -18.22 -21.90
C ASN A 243 -7.19 -17.92 -22.15
N PRO A 244 -6.83 -16.99 -23.04
CA PRO A 244 -7.69 -16.08 -23.81
C PRO A 244 -8.63 -16.79 -24.78
N ILE A 245 -9.87 -16.30 -24.89
CA ILE A 245 -10.89 -16.78 -25.80
C ILE A 245 -10.64 -16.11 -27.16
N ASP A 246 -9.80 -16.73 -27.98
CA ASP A 246 -9.51 -16.26 -29.33
C ASP A 246 -10.56 -16.83 -30.30
N ILE A 247 -11.42 -15.95 -30.80
CA ILE A 247 -12.51 -16.26 -31.69
C ILE A 247 -12.18 -16.13 -33.18
N VAL A 248 -10.89 -16.00 -33.48
CA VAL A 248 -10.29 -15.93 -34.81
C VAL A 248 -10.59 -14.63 -35.57
N GLY A 249 -9.64 -14.19 -36.46
CA GLY A 249 -9.61 -12.89 -37.09
C GLY A 249 -10.75 -12.58 -38.07
N ASP A 250 -11.54 -13.55 -38.48
CA ASP A 250 -12.73 -13.44 -39.33
C ASP A 250 -14.05 -13.34 -38.52
N ALA A 251 -13.95 -13.10 -37.21
CA ALA A 251 -15.08 -13.08 -36.32
C ALA A 251 -16.12 -12.02 -36.72
N ASP A 252 -17.33 -12.46 -36.99
CA ASP A 252 -18.50 -11.64 -37.22
C ASP A 252 -19.14 -11.12 -35.91
N PRO A 253 -20.06 -10.16 -35.95
CA PRO A 253 -20.75 -9.65 -34.78
C PRO A 253 -21.47 -10.70 -33.94
N GLN A 254 -22.03 -11.75 -34.59
CA GLN A 254 -22.74 -12.82 -33.88
C GLN A 254 -21.76 -13.67 -33.04
N ARG A 255 -20.56 -13.92 -33.56
CA ARG A 255 -19.53 -14.68 -32.85
C ARG A 255 -19.08 -13.94 -31.58
N PHE A 256 -18.95 -12.60 -31.61
CA PHE A 256 -18.74 -11.79 -30.41
C PHE A 256 -19.88 -11.88 -29.42
N THR A 257 -21.14 -11.82 -29.88
CA THR A 257 -22.34 -11.96 -29.02
C THR A 257 -22.37 -13.30 -28.32
N ASP A 258 -22.18 -14.38 -29.05
CA ASP A 258 -22.24 -15.75 -28.54
C ASP A 258 -21.15 -16.02 -27.52
N SER A 259 -19.91 -15.66 -27.86
CA SER A 259 -18.75 -15.85 -26.97
C SER A 259 -18.87 -15.03 -25.70
N LEU A 260 -19.25 -13.77 -25.80
CA LEU A 260 -19.41 -12.90 -24.63
C LEU A 260 -20.56 -13.39 -23.73
N THR A 261 -21.68 -13.84 -24.32
CA THR A 261 -22.84 -14.32 -23.55
C THR A 261 -22.49 -15.57 -22.73
N GLU A 262 -21.81 -16.56 -23.31
CA GLU A 262 -21.41 -17.76 -22.59
C GLU A 262 -20.32 -17.46 -21.54
N THR A 263 -19.37 -16.58 -21.86
CA THR A 263 -18.32 -16.17 -20.93
C THR A 263 -18.89 -15.41 -19.72
N LEU A 264 -19.86 -14.52 -19.92
CA LEU A 264 -20.54 -13.81 -18.84
C LEU A 264 -21.38 -14.73 -17.95
N ALA A 265 -21.88 -15.84 -18.48
CA ALA A 265 -22.63 -16.84 -17.72
C ALA A 265 -21.73 -17.76 -16.86
N ASP A 266 -20.43 -17.86 -17.17
CA ASP A 266 -19.48 -18.74 -16.48
C ASP A 266 -19.19 -18.28 -15.05
N LYS A 267 -19.42 -19.12 -14.05
CA LYS A 267 -19.17 -18.83 -12.62
C LYS A 267 -17.67 -18.68 -12.28
N GLY A 268 -16.78 -19.19 -13.12
CA GLY A 268 -15.33 -19.04 -12.99
C GLY A 268 -14.79 -17.68 -13.41
N VAL A 269 -15.65 -16.83 -14.02
CA VAL A 269 -15.31 -15.52 -14.55
C VAL A 269 -15.88 -14.41 -13.67
N ASP A 270 -15.05 -13.43 -13.28
CA ASP A 270 -15.49 -12.27 -12.49
C ASP A 270 -15.65 -11.00 -13.33
N ALA A 271 -14.87 -10.88 -14.41
CA ALA A 271 -14.93 -9.78 -15.37
C ALA A 271 -14.48 -10.25 -16.76
N VAL A 272 -14.81 -9.49 -17.81
CA VAL A 272 -14.39 -9.80 -19.18
C VAL A 272 -13.67 -8.57 -19.77
N LEU A 273 -12.52 -8.80 -20.39
CA LEU A 273 -11.86 -7.86 -21.29
C LEU A 273 -12.22 -8.27 -22.73
N ALA A 274 -13.01 -7.46 -23.42
CA ALA A 274 -13.37 -7.66 -24.81
C ALA A 274 -12.48 -6.78 -25.70
N MET A 275 -11.73 -7.40 -26.60
CA MET A 275 -10.80 -6.71 -27.49
C MET A 275 -11.12 -7.02 -28.94
N HIS A 276 -11.12 -6.00 -29.79
CA HIS A 276 -11.31 -6.11 -31.22
C HIS A 276 -10.08 -5.63 -31.99
N CYS A 277 -9.58 -6.50 -32.88
CA CYS A 277 -8.57 -6.17 -33.86
C CYS A 277 -9.25 -6.02 -35.24
N PRO A 278 -9.13 -4.85 -35.92
CA PRO A 278 -9.74 -4.66 -37.22
C PRO A 278 -9.07 -5.55 -38.28
N THR A 279 -9.89 -6.27 -39.03
CA THR A 279 -9.46 -7.06 -40.18
C THR A 279 -10.37 -6.74 -41.38
N ALA A 280 -10.00 -7.18 -42.57
CA ALA A 280 -10.85 -7.01 -43.73
C ALA A 280 -12.22 -7.74 -43.62
N LEU A 281 -12.30 -8.73 -42.75
CA LEU A 281 -13.49 -9.59 -42.55
C LEU A 281 -14.26 -9.26 -41.27
N SER A 282 -13.67 -8.48 -40.34
CA SER A 282 -14.29 -8.11 -39.07
C SER A 282 -14.29 -6.59 -38.90
N THR A 283 -15.48 -5.99 -38.98
CA THR A 283 -15.64 -4.54 -38.84
C THR A 283 -15.83 -4.15 -37.38
N GLY A 284 -15.13 -3.07 -36.95
CA GLY A 284 -15.15 -2.62 -35.55
C GLY A 284 -16.53 -2.20 -35.06
N ALA A 285 -17.32 -1.49 -35.88
CA ALA A 285 -18.64 -0.97 -35.49
C ALA A 285 -19.65 -2.10 -35.22
N GLY A 286 -19.76 -3.09 -36.12
CA GLY A 286 -20.69 -4.21 -35.94
C GLY A 286 -20.34 -5.08 -34.72
N ALA A 287 -19.04 -5.33 -34.47
CA ALA A 287 -18.58 -6.03 -33.28
C ALA A 287 -18.85 -5.23 -31.99
N ALA A 288 -18.65 -3.89 -32.00
CA ALA A 288 -18.94 -3.04 -30.87
C ALA A 288 -20.43 -3.01 -30.51
N GLU A 289 -21.33 -2.88 -31.50
CA GLU A 289 -22.78 -2.94 -31.31
C GLU A 289 -23.22 -4.31 -30.73
N ALA A 290 -22.63 -5.42 -31.23
CA ALA A 290 -22.89 -6.75 -30.74
C ALA A 290 -22.50 -6.92 -29.26
N VAL A 291 -21.30 -6.46 -28.91
CA VAL A 291 -20.81 -6.45 -27.51
C VAL A 291 -21.70 -5.56 -26.63
N ALA A 292 -22.02 -4.35 -27.05
CA ALA A 292 -22.89 -3.43 -26.33
C ALA A 292 -24.28 -4.05 -26.05
N LYS A 293 -24.87 -4.70 -27.06
CA LYS A 293 -26.17 -5.38 -26.95
C LYS A 293 -26.10 -6.59 -25.99
N ALA A 294 -25.05 -7.40 -26.08
CA ALA A 294 -24.86 -8.54 -25.18
C ALA A 294 -24.69 -8.10 -23.73
N VAL A 295 -23.92 -7.05 -23.47
CA VAL A 295 -23.77 -6.46 -22.13
C VAL A 295 -25.09 -5.91 -21.60
N ALA A 296 -25.86 -5.18 -22.41
CA ALA A 296 -27.17 -4.67 -22.02
C ALA A 296 -28.13 -5.81 -21.65
N ALA A 297 -28.15 -6.88 -22.43
CA ALA A 297 -28.95 -8.08 -22.17
C ALA A 297 -28.51 -8.80 -20.89
N HIS A 298 -27.20 -8.89 -20.61
CA HIS A 298 -26.68 -9.46 -19.37
C HIS A 298 -27.08 -8.62 -18.14
N ARG A 299 -26.94 -7.29 -18.24
CA ARG A 299 -27.30 -6.35 -17.16
C ARG A 299 -28.80 -6.34 -16.84
N SER A 300 -29.67 -6.56 -17.83
CA SER A 300 -31.11 -6.62 -17.61
C SER A 300 -31.57 -7.89 -16.89
N LYS A 301 -30.81 -8.96 -17.00
CA LYS A 301 -31.14 -10.28 -16.43
C LYS A 301 -30.43 -10.56 -15.09
N THR A 302 -29.40 -9.80 -14.73
CA THR A 302 -28.51 -10.11 -13.61
C THR A 302 -28.32 -8.89 -12.72
N LEU A 303 -28.72 -9.00 -11.43
CA LEU A 303 -28.61 -7.89 -10.47
C LEU A 303 -27.15 -7.46 -10.28
N ASN A 304 -26.24 -8.41 -10.16
CA ASN A 304 -24.80 -8.22 -10.03
C ASN A 304 -24.10 -8.59 -11.34
N ALA A 305 -24.41 -7.87 -12.41
CA ALA A 305 -23.84 -8.12 -13.72
C ALA A 305 -22.32 -7.93 -13.72
N LYS A 306 -21.61 -8.89 -14.31
CA LYS A 306 -20.16 -8.83 -14.45
C LYS A 306 -19.75 -7.65 -15.33
N PRO A 307 -18.68 -6.92 -15.00
CA PRO A 307 -18.19 -5.83 -15.82
C PRO A 307 -17.51 -6.34 -17.09
N VAL A 308 -17.64 -5.55 -18.13
CA VAL A 308 -16.93 -5.72 -19.39
C VAL A 308 -16.11 -4.48 -19.65
N PHE A 309 -14.83 -4.66 -19.93
CA PHE A 309 -13.88 -3.64 -20.35
C PHE A 309 -13.69 -3.77 -21.86
N ALA A 310 -13.69 -2.66 -22.59
CA ALA A 310 -13.64 -2.70 -24.04
C ALA A 310 -12.36 -2.05 -24.59
N VAL A 311 -11.66 -2.73 -25.49
CA VAL A 311 -10.50 -2.22 -26.22
C VAL A 311 -10.73 -2.43 -27.72
N TRP A 312 -10.90 -1.34 -28.47
CA TRP A 312 -11.14 -1.36 -29.91
C TRP A 312 -10.04 -0.61 -30.65
N PHE A 313 -9.24 -1.34 -31.39
CA PHE A 313 -8.22 -0.72 -32.24
C PHE A 313 -8.86 -0.05 -33.44
N GLY A 314 -8.35 1.13 -33.84
CA GLY A 314 -8.94 1.93 -34.91
C GLY A 314 -10.15 2.75 -34.46
N GLY A 315 -10.08 3.32 -33.24
CA GLY A 315 -11.14 4.14 -32.63
C GLY A 315 -11.70 5.20 -33.57
N THR A 316 -13.04 5.35 -33.58
CA THR A 316 -13.77 6.37 -34.31
C THR A 316 -14.81 7.01 -33.40
N PRO A 317 -15.27 8.25 -33.68
CA PRO A 317 -16.35 8.88 -32.91
C PRO A 317 -17.62 8.05 -32.81
N GLN A 318 -17.89 7.21 -33.83
CA GLN A 318 -19.03 6.28 -33.84
C GLN A 318 -18.86 5.19 -32.77
N LEU A 319 -17.66 4.63 -32.61
CA LEU A 319 -17.36 3.62 -31.58
C LEU A 319 -17.51 4.22 -30.17
N ASP A 320 -17.00 5.43 -29.98
CA ASP A 320 -17.13 6.14 -28.70
C ASP A 320 -18.61 6.36 -28.33
N ALA A 321 -19.46 6.72 -29.29
CA ALA A 321 -20.90 6.90 -29.08
C ALA A 321 -21.59 5.56 -28.72
N ILE A 322 -21.23 4.44 -29.36
CA ILE A 322 -21.75 3.10 -29.04
C ILE A 322 -21.39 2.72 -27.60
N PHE A 323 -20.13 2.86 -27.21
CA PHE A 323 -19.67 2.50 -25.88
C PHE A 323 -20.20 3.42 -24.79
N ALA A 324 -20.30 4.73 -25.06
CA ALA A 324 -20.90 5.70 -24.13
C ALA A 324 -22.37 5.36 -23.85
N THR A 325 -23.16 5.05 -24.90
CA THR A 325 -24.57 4.65 -24.79
C THR A 325 -24.71 3.37 -23.97
N ALA A 326 -23.83 2.41 -24.19
CA ALA A 326 -23.80 1.15 -23.46
C ALA A 326 -23.20 1.26 -22.03
N ARG A 327 -22.70 2.43 -21.65
CA ARG A 327 -21.94 2.65 -20.41
C ARG A 327 -20.79 1.65 -20.24
N LEU A 328 -20.10 1.36 -21.33
CA LEU A 328 -18.87 0.59 -21.35
C LEU A 328 -17.67 1.54 -21.35
N PRO A 329 -16.70 1.37 -20.47
CA PRO A 329 -15.48 2.18 -20.54
C PRO A 329 -14.65 1.74 -21.77
N PRO A 330 -14.47 2.63 -22.79
CA PRO A 330 -13.55 2.36 -23.86
C PRO A 330 -12.13 2.70 -23.40
N PHE A 331 -11.20 1.79 -23.64
CA PHE A 331 -9.79 2.02 -23.36
C PHE A 331 -8.99 2.05 -24.67
N ALA A 332 -8.02 2.94 -24.74
CA ALA A 332 -7.15 3.06 -25.90
C ALA A 332 -6.26 1.82 -26.07
N THR A 333 -5.84 1.22 -24.95
CA THR A 333 -4.94 0.05 -24.94
C THR A 333 -5.42 -1.03 -23.97
N ALA A 334 -4.98 -2.27 -24.19
CA ALA A 334 -5.20 -3.37 -23.25
C ALA A 334 -4.55 -3.07 -21.88
N ALA A 335 -3.38 -2.42 -21.86
CA ALA A 335 -2.71 -2.04 -20.62
C ALA A 335 -3.55 -1.07 -19.77
N ASP A 336 -4.25 -0.11 -20.39
CA ASP A 336 -5.14 0.82 -19.68
C ASP A 336 -6.37 0.10 -19.12
N ALA A 337 -6.98 -0.79 -19.90
CA ALA A 337 -8.11 -1.61 -19.45
C ALA A 337 -7.74 -2.52 -18.28
N LEU A 338 -6.58 -3.16 -18.35
CA LEU A 338 -6.06 -4.04 -17.29
C LEU A 338 -5.73 -3.24 -16.03
N ARG A 339 -5.12 -2.05 -16.15
CA ARG A 339 -4.92 -1.15 -15.01
C ARG A 339 -6.25 -0.76 -14.38
N GLY A 340 -7.23 -0.35 -15.18
CA GLY A 340 -8.58 -0.03 -14.70
C GLY A 340 -9.25 -1.20 -13.98
N PHE A 341 -9.17 -2.40 -14.54
CA PHE A 341 -9.67 -3.62 -13.89
C PHE A 341 -8.99 -3.86 -12.54
N MET A 342 -7.65 -3.84 -12.49
CA MET A 342 -6.90 -4.09 -11.26
C MET A 342 -7.06 -2.98 -10.21
N GLN A 343 -7.32 -1.74 -10.61
CA GLN A 343 -7.67 -0.66 -9.69
C GLN A 343 -9.02 -0.91 -9.01
N MET A 344 -10.01 -1.44 -9.74
CA MET A 344 -11.30 -1.85 -9.17
C MET A 344 -11.13 -3.01 -8.18
N VAL A 345 -10.31 -4.00 -8.52
CA VAL A 345 -9.98 -5.14 -7.64
C VAL A 345 -9.33 -4.63 -6.34
N ARG A 346 -8.28 -3.81 -6.46
CA ARG A 346 -7.56 -3.25 -5.29
C ARG A 346 -8.45 -2.37 -4.43
N TRP A 347 -9.28 -1.53 -5.04
CA TRP A 347 -10.24 -0.73 -4.29
C TRP A 347 -11.21 -1.61 -3.50
N ARG A 348 -11.72 -2.68 -4.12
CA ARG A 348 -12.64 -3.62 -3.46
C ARG A 348 -11.96 -4.34 -2.31
N GLU A 349 -10.77 -4.87 -2.52
CA GLU A 349 -9.98 -5.54 -1.47
C GLU A 349 -9.70 -4.60 -0.29
N SER A 350 -9.32 -3.34 -0.58
CA SER A 350 -9.09 -2.32 0.44
C SER A 350 -10.36 -1.99 1.23
N ARG A 351 -11.50 -1.85 0.56
CA ARG A 351 -12.79 -1.62 1.20
C ARG A 351 -13.22 -2.79 2.06
N ASP A 352 -13.10 -4.02 1.56
CA ASP A 352 -13.45 -5.22 2.32
C ASP A 352 -12.56 -5.37 3.56
N ALA A 353 -11.28 -5.04 3.48
CA ALA A 353 -10.38 -4.98 4.61
C ALA A 353 -10.81 -3.92 5.66
N LEU A 354 -11.28 -2.74 5.21
CA LEU A 354 -11.80 -1.69 6.11
C LEU A 354 -13.11 -2.07 6.80
N MET A 355 -13.93 -2.90 6.17
CA MET A 355 -15.24 -3.32 6.70
C MET A 355 -15.15 -4.58 7.55
N ARG A 356 -14.00 -5.26 7.55
CA ARG A 356 -13.79 -6.47 8.34
C ARG A 356 -13.71 -6.13 9.83
N THR A 357 -14.35 -6.94 10.66
CA THR A 357 -14.14 -6.90 12.11
C THR A 357 -12.74 -7.45 12.39
N PRO A 358 -11.88 -6.71 13.12
CA PRO A 358 -10.58 -7.23 13.51
C PRO A 358 -10.72 -8.54 14.29
N PRO A 359 -9.88 -9.54 14.06
CA PRO A 359 -9.88 -10.75 14.88
C PRO A 359 -9.51 -10.41 16.33
N ASP A 360 -10.05 -11.17 17.26
CA ASP A 360 -9.71 -11.03 18.68
C ASP A 360 -8.22 -11.35 18.91
N LEU A 361 -7.63 -10.65 19.87
CA LEU A 361 -6.28 -10.99 20.33
C LEU A 361 -6.34 -12.33 21.10
N PRO A 362 -5.27 -13.15 21.02
CA PRO A 362 -5.22 -14.40 21.78
C PRO A 362 -5.52 -14.18 23.25
N PRO A 363 -6.33 -15.05 23.90
CA PRO A 363 -6.75 -14.87 25.31
C PRO A 363 -5.58 -14.87 26.31
N ASP A 364 -4.47 -15.48 25.95
CA ASP A 364 -3.23 -15.54 26.72
C ASP A 364 -2.32 -14.32 26.52
N PHE A 365 -2.63 -13.44 25.57
CA PHE A 365 -1.90 -12.19 25.40
C PHE A 365 -2.35 -11.18 26.47
N LYS A 366 -1.56 -11.10 27.54
CA LYS A 366 -1.79 -10.20 28.68
C LYS A 366 -0.57 -9.28 28.86
N PRO A 367 -0.48 -8.18 28.10
CA PRO A 367 0.63 -7.25 28.22
C PRO A 367 0.62 -6.52 29.57
N ASP A 368 1.81 -6.15 30.06
CA ASP A 368 2.00 -5.24 31.20
C ASP A 368 2.49 -3.85 30.71
N PRO A 369 1.59 -2.97 30.22
CA PRO A 369 1.99 -1.65 29.74
C PRO A 369 2.59 -0.77 30.84
N ALA A 370 2.26 -1.04 32.13
CA ALA A 370 2.78 -0.25 33.23
C ALA A 370 4.28 -0.52 33.43
N ARG A 371 4.69 -1.78 33.34
CA ARG A 371 6.10 -2.19 33.39
C ARG A 371 6.90 -1.57 32.24
N ALA A 372 6.42 -1.71 30.98
CA ALA A 372 7.08 -1.14 29.83
C ALA A 372 7.21 0.39 29.94
N ARG A 373 6.15 1.08 30.34
CA ARG A 373 6.17 2.54 30.53
C ARG A 373 7.14 3.01 31.61
N ARG A 374 7.38 2.22 32.66
CA ARG A 374 8.39 2.58 33.68
C ARG A 374 9.77 2.61 33.08
N ALA A 375 10.20 1.55 32.36
CA ALA A 375 11.49 1.50 31.70
C ALA A 375 11.69 2.66 30.71
N ILE A 376 10.69 2.93 29.86
CA ILE A 376 10.73 4.03 28.89
C ILE A 376 10.82 5.40 29.60
N ARG A 377 10.01 5.64 30.62
CA ARG A 377 10.02 6.91 31.37
C ARG A 377 11.35 7.16 32.08
N GLN A 378 11.96 6.11 32.59
CA GLN A 378 13.27 6.21 33.20
C GLN A 378 14.32 6.70 32.17
N ALA A 379 14.38 6.07 31.01
CA ALA A 379 15.28 6.50 29.94
C ALA A 379 15.05 7.96 29.52
N ILE A 380 13.78 8.38 29.38
CA ILE A 380 13.42 9.77 29.05
C ILE A 380 13.85 10.73 30.16
N SER A 381 13.65 10.38 31.44
CA SER A 381 14.05 11.22 32.58
C SER A 381 15.57 11.42 32.69
N GLU A 382 16.34 10.47 32.17
CA GLU A 382 17.80 10.51 32.05
C GLU A 382 18.27 11.26 30.78
N GLY A 383 17.35 11.83 29.99
CA GLY A 383 17.65 12.53 28.73
C GLY A 383 18.09 11.63 27.59
N ARG A 384 17.85 10.33 27.68
CA ARG A 384 18.23 9.35 26.68
C ARG A 384 17.19 9.22 25.58
N GLN A 385 17.64 9.03 24.36
CA GLN A 385 16.81 8.77 23.17
C GLN A 385 16.69 7.28 22.85
N TRP A 386 17.53 6.44 23.47
CA TRP A 386 17.59 5.00 23.23
C TRP A 386 17.51 4.25 24.55
N LEU A 387 16.77 3.15 24.54
CA LEU A 387 16.81 2.16 25.62
C LEU A 387 18.10 1.36 25.54
N ASP A 388 18.64 0.98 26.68
CA ASP A 388 19.71 -0.02 26.74
C ASP A 388 19.17 -1.44 26.50
N GLN A 389 20.08 -2.43 26.44
CA GLN A 389 19.70 -3.77 26.09
C GLN A 389 18.80 -4.45 27.13
N LEU A 390 19.00 -4.18 28.42
CA LEU A 390 18.19 -4.75 29.50
C LEU A 390 16.80 -4.13 29.51
N GLU A 391 16.72 -2.83 29.32
CA GLU A 391 15.45 -2.10 29.19
C GLU A 391 14.66 -2.57 27.97
N ILE A 392 15.32 -2.83 26.82
CA ILE A 392 14.67 -3.42 25.65
C ILE A 392 14.07 -4.78 25.96
N VAL A 393 14.83 -5.66 26.64
CA VAL A 393 14.33 -6.98 27.06
C VAL A 393 13.15 -6.82 28.00
N GLU A 394 13.22 -5.90 28.97
CA GLU A 394 12.11 -5.63 29.90
C GLU A 394 10.84 -5.17 29.18
N VAL A 395 10.96 -4.27 28.21
CA VAL A 395 9.83 -3.77 27.41
C VAL A 395 9.23 -4.89 26.57
N LEU A 396 10.06 -5.69 25.88
CA LEU A 396 9.61 -6.78 25.04
C LEU A 396 8.95 -7.91 25.86
N ASP A 397 9.53 -8.27 26.99
CA ASP A 397 8.99 -9.27 27.92
C ASP A 397 7.64 -8.82 28.50
N ALA A 398 7.48 -7.51 28.81
CA ALA A 398 6.22 -6.95 29.26
C ALA A 398 5.08 -7.10 28.24
N TYR A 399 5.41 -7.27 26.95
CA TYR A 399 4.47 -7.59 25.89
C TYR A 399 4.52 -9.07 25.45
N GLY A 400 5.18 -9.92 26.22
CA GLY A 400 5.28 -11.36 25.95
C GLY A 400 6.02 -11.70 24.64
N VAL A 401 6.99 -10.88 24.26
CA VAL A 401 7.92 -11.16 23.16
C VAL A 401 9.17 -11.79 23.77
N GLU A 402 9.38 -13.07 23.49
CA GLU A 402 10.54 -13.80 24.00
C GLU A 402 11.85 -13.24 23.45
N CYS A 403 12.77 -12.91 24.35
CA CYS A 403 14.09 -12.44 24.02
C CYS A 403 15.16 -13.42 24.53
N ALA A 404 16.27 -13.50 23.81
CA ALA A 404 17.44 -14.20 24.34
C ALA A 404 17.88 -13.52 25.64
N SER A 405 17.98 -14.27 26.71
CA SER A 405 18.49 -13.79 27.99
C SER A 405 19.91 -13.26 27.82
N SER A 406 20.27 -12.24 28.59
CA SER A 406 21.63 -11.72 28.64
C SER A 406 22.00 -11.35 30.08
N VAL A 407 23.28 -11.50 30.40
CA VAL A 407 23.82 -11.13 31.69
C VAL A 407 24.88 -10.05 31.48
N LEU A 408 24.75 -8.93 32.20
CA LEU A 408 25.76 -7.90 32.25
C LEU A 408 26.91 -8.38 33.17
N ALA A 409 28.13 -8.27 32.72
CA ALA A 409 29.34 -8.55 33.46
C ALA A 409 30.31 -7.36 33.38
N THR A 410 30.77 -6.90 34.50
CA THR A 410 31.70 -5.75 34.61
C THR A 410 33.16 -6.19 34.58
N THR A 411 33.40 -7.46 34.85
CA THR A 411 34.75 -8.07 34.85
C THR A 411 34.81 -9.29 33.94
N PRO A 412 35.99 -9.66 33.41
CA PRO A 412 36.17 -10.90 32.65
C PRO A 412 35.77 -12.16 33.42
N GLN A 413 35.99 -12.19 34.73
CA GLN A 413 35.64 -13.33 35.60
C GLN A 413 34.12 -13.47 35.74
N GLU A 414 33.39 -12.36 35.90
CA GLU A 414 31.93 -12.36 35.91
C GLU A 414 31.39 -12.85 34.58
N ALA A 415 31.99 -12.40 33.45
CA ALA A 415 31.59 -12.86 32.12
C ALA A 415 31.77 -14.38 31.96
N ALA A 416 32.91 -14.95 32.42
CA ALA A 416 33.13 -16.38 32.41
C ALA A 416 32.13 -17.14 33.31
N ALA A 417 31.79 -16.59 34.48
CA ALA A 417 30.80 -17.18 35.38
C ALA A 417 29.40 -17.19 34.75
N ALA A 418 28.96 -16.09 34.14
CA ALA A 418 27.71 -15.99 33.39
C ALA A 418 27.70 -16.96 32.20
N GLY A 419 28.82 -17.08 31.48
CA GLY A 419 28.98 -17.96 30.34
C GLY A 419 28.81 -19.44 30.68
N ARG A 420 29.23 -19.91 31.86
CA ARG A 420 29.13 -21.32 32.28
C ARG A 420 27.70 -21.86 32.20
N ALA A 421 26.73 -21.12 32.68
CA ALA A 421 25.31 -21.52 32.63
C ALA A 421 24.83 -21.72 31.18
N TYR A 422 25.15 -20.78 30.31
CA TYR A 422 24.75 -20.83 28.90
C TYR A 422 25.53 -21.89 28.09
N LEU A 423 26.79 -22.18 28.45
CA LEU A 423 27.57 -23.21 27.79
C LEU A 423 26.98 -24.61 28.03
N ILE A 424 26.44 -24.86 29.23
CA ILE A 424 25.77 -26.13 29.56
C ILE A 424 24.52 -26.34 28.70
N THR A 425 23.71 -25.28 28.50
CA THR A 425 22.41 -25.37 27.81
C THR A 425 22.52 -25.19 26.31
N ASN A 426 23.41 -24.34 25.83
CA ASN A 426 23.50 -23.91 24.45
C ASN A 426 24.80 -24.30 23.73
N GLY A 427 25.82 -24.80 24.46
CA GLY A 427 27.09 -25.25 23.89
C GLY A 427 28.04 -24.14 23.45
N ALA A 428 27.55 -22.92 23.26
CA ALA A 428 28.34 -21.75 22.90
C ALA A 428 27.68 -20.46 23.39
N VAL A 429 28.47 -19.40 23.53
CA VAL A 429 28.03 -18.08 23.95
C VAL A 429 28.59 -16.96 23.05
N ALA A 430 27.95 -15.82 23.07
CA ALA A 430 28.42 -14.57 22.47
C ALA A 430 28.71 -13.54 23.57
N VAL A 431 29.80 -12.79 23.43
CA VAL A 431 30.16 -11.66 24.31
C VAL A 431 30.15 -10.38 23.49
N LYS A 432 29.46 -9.35 23.99
CA LYS A 432 29.31 -8.07 23.31
C LYS A 432 29.60 -6.93 24.31
N ILE A 433 30.19 -5.82 23.81
CA ILE A 433 30.36 -4.62 24.64
C ILE A 433 29.01 -4.11 25.14
N ALA A 434 28.91 -3.75 26.40
CA ALA A 434 27.81 -3.00 26.98
C ALA A 434 28.20 -1.52 27.03
N SER A 435 27.65 -0.74 26.11
CA SER A 435 27.84 0.71 26.02
C SER A 435 26.64 1.33 25.31
N ARG A 436 26.18 2.44 25.83
CA ARG A 436 25.10 3.26 25.28
C ARG A 436 25.59 4.12 24.11
N ASP A 437 26.90 4.38 24.04
CA ASP A 437 27.52 5.26 23.02
C ASP A 437 28.00 4.49 21.79
N ILE A 438 28.00 3.14 21.82
CA ILE A 438 28.48 2.28 20.75
C ILE A 438 27.30 1.51 20.13
N THR A 439 26.78 2.03 19.01
CA THR A 439 25.64 1.43 18.28
C THR A 439 26.08 0.30 17.34
N HIS A 440 27.16 0.49 16.56
CA HIS A 440 27.69 -0.49 15.61
C HIS A 440 28.82 -1.31 16.20
N LYS A 441 28.47 -2.22 17.12
CA LYS A 441 29.42 -3.00 17.94
C LYS A 441 30.31 -3.92 17.09
N SER A 442 29.77 -4.49 16.02
CA SER A 442 30.50 -5.41 15.14
C SER A 442 31.61 -4.75 14.34
N ASP A 443 31.44 -3.49 13.92
CA ASP A 443 32.37 -2.76 13.04
C ASP A 443 33.72 -2.49 13.73
N ILE A 444 33.70 -2.39 15.07
CA ILE A 444 34.89 -2.17 15.88
C ILE A 444 35.37 -3.44 16.58
N GLY A 445 34.85 -4.61 16.18
CA GLY A 445 35.21 -5.88 16.76
C GLY A 445 34.81 -6.06 18.24
N ALA A 446 33.78 -5.32 18.69
CA ALA A 446 33.26 -5.37 20.06
C ALA A 446 32.23 -6.48 20.28
N VAL A 447 32.19 -7.48 19.38
CA VAL A 447 31.36 -8.69 19.44
C VAL A 447 32.24 -9.89 19.18
N LYS A 448 32.19 -10.87 20.05
CA LYS A 448 32.84 -12.17 19.91
C LYS A 448 31.78 -13.28 19.97
N LEU A 449 31.80 -14.15 18.99
CA LEU A 449 30.79 -15.20 18.78
C LEU A 449 31.42 -16.59 18.93
N ASP A 450 30.58 -17.60 19.11
CA ASP A 450 30.95 -19.03 19.15
C ASP A 450 32.01 -19.35 20.18
N LEU A 451 31.94 -18.76 21.37
CA LEU A 451 32.83 -19.03 22.48
C LEU A 451 32.31 -20.29 23.20
N ARG A 452 33.14 -21.32 23.30
CA ARG A 452 32.73 -22.66 23.73
C ARG A 452 33.31 -23.11 25.08
N THR A 453 34.15 -22.30 25.69
CA THR A 453 34.70 -22.58 27.04
C THR A 453 34.66 -21.33 27.91
N PRO A 454 34.58 -21.47 29.24
CA PRO A 454 34.62 -20.34 30.16
C PRO A 454 35.88 -19.47 30.00
N GLU A 455 37.04 -20.11 29.71
CA GLU A 455 38.31 -19.44 29.51
C GLU A 455 38.28 -18.56 28.25
N ALA A 456 37.66 -19.06 27.14
CA ALA A 456 37.48 -18.29 25.92
C ALA A 456 36.53 -17.08 26.15
N VAL A 457 35.51 -17.24 27.00
CA VAL A 457 34.60 -16.15 27.38
C VAL A 457 35.35 -15.10 28.18
N GLU A 458 36.18 -15.50 29.13
CA GLU A 458 37.01 -14.61 29.95
C GLU A 458 37.98 -13.81 29.07
N GLU A 459 38.68 -14.49 28.16
CA GLU A 459 39.65 -13.87 27.25
C GLU A 459 38.96 -12.87 26.31
N ALA A 460 37.80 -13.24 25.72
CA ALA A 460 37.00 -12.37 24.87
C ALA A 460 36.53 -11.11 25.61
N ALA A 461 36.08 -11.26 26.86
CA ALA A 461 35.65 -10.13 27.68
C ALA A 461 36.86 -9.25 28.03
N ARG A 462 38.02 -9.83 28.36
CA ARG A 462 39.26 -9.09 28.64
C ARG A 462 39.73 -8.31 27.41
N ASP A 463 39.72 -8.92 26.21
CA ASP A 463 40.06 -8.23 24.95
C ASP A 463 39.16 -7.02 24.75
N ILE A 464 37.84 -7.22 24.80
CA ILE A 464 36.87 -6.16 24.59
C ILE A 464 37.07 -5.03 25.60
N LEU A 465 37.09 -5.33 26.89
CA LEU A 465 37.23 -4.34 27.97
C LEU A 465 38.58 -3.60 27.98
N THR A 466 39.62 -4.18 27.38
CA THR A 466 40.93 -3.53 27.30
C THR A 466 41.08 -2.70 26.02
N ARG A 467 40.57 -3.20 24.90
CA ARG A 467 40.78 -2.63 23.56
C ARG A 467 39.79 -1.55 23.23
N ILE A 468 38.50 -1.74 23.54
CA ILE A 468 37.47 -0.80 23.13
C ILE A 468 37.60 0.59 23.80
N PRO A 469 37.93 0.72 25.11
CA PRO A 469 38.18 2.02 25.69
C PRO A 469 39.29 2.83 25.01
N LYS A 470 40.32 2.13 24.49
CA LYS A 470 41.40 2.78 23.72
C LYS A 470 40.94 3.27 22.35
N LEU A 471 40.04 2.54 21.70
CA LEU A 471 39.47 2.90 20.40
C LEU A 471 38.38 3.96 20.48
N ARG A 472 37.70 4.04 21.62
CA ARG A 472 36.60 4.97 21.89
C ARG A 472 36.74 5.58 23.28
N PRO A 473 37.70 6.51 23.51
CA PRO A 473 38.02 7.03 24.85
C PRO A 473 36.88 7.78 25.52
N ASN A 474 35.96 8.31 24.71
CA ASN A 474 34.82 9.11 25.20
C ASN A 474 33.55 8.30 25.41
N ALA A 475 33.56 7.01 25.05
CA ALA A 475 32.38 6.16 25.21
C ALA A 475 32.26 5.63 26.63
N HIS A 476 31.10 5.79 27.23
CA HIS A 476 30.80 5.16 28.53
C HIS A 476 30.61 3.66 28.35
N ILE A 477 31.46 2.87 29.02
CA ILE A 477 31.44 1.42 28.95
C ILE A 477 30.99 0.87 30.31
N GLU A 478 29.86 0.16 30.31
CA GLU A 478 29.26 -0.45 31.49
C GLU A 478 29.83 -1.85 31.78
N GLY A 479 30.42 -2.50 30.77
CA GLY A 479 30.92 -3.84 30.85
C GLY A 479 30.79 -4.59 29.54
N VAL A 480 30.53 -5.89 29.62
CA VAL A 480 30.13 -6.73 28.48
C VAL A 480 28.83 -7.48 28.81
N THR A 481 28.03 -7.76 27.79
CA THR A 481 26.88 -8.66 27.91
C THR A 481 27.23 -10.04 27.38
N VAL A 482 26.88 -11.08 28.14
CA VAL A 482 27.04 -12.48 27.77
C VAL A 482 25.70 -13.06 27.38
N HIS A 483 25.62 -13.69 26.21
CA HIS A 483 24.40 -14.21 25.62
C HIS A 483 24.57 -15.70 25.26
N PRO A 484 23.50 -16.50 25.34
CA PRO A 484 23.53 -17.82 24.74
C PRO A 484 23.67 -17.67 23.21
N MET A 485 24.48 -18.54 22.61
CA MET A 485 24.57 -18.62 21.16
C MET A 485 23.36 -19.40 20.63
N ILE A 486 22.47 -18.72 19.90
CA ILE A 486 21.29 -19.36 19.31
C ILE A 486 21.67 -19.88 17.93
N VAL A 487 21.76 -21.18 17.78
CA VAL A 487 22.03 -21.86 16.51
C VAL A 487 20.77 -22.59 16.07
N ARG A 488 20.25 -22.23 14.92
CA ARG A 488 19.07 -22.87 14.31
C ARG A 488 19.46 -23.33 12.90
N PRO A 489 19.59 -24.62 12.61
CA PRO A 489 20.06 -25.11 11.29
C PRO A 489 19.25 -24.59 10.11
N HIS A 490 17.93 -24.42 10.30
CA HIS A 490 17.02 -23.89 9.30
C HIS A 490 16.48 -22.50 9.69
N GLY A 491 17.19 -21.77 10.55
CA GLY A 491 16.79 -20.45 11.02
C GLY A 491 16.75 -19.43 9.88
N ARG A 492 15.69 -18.62 9.88
CA ARG A 492 15.55 -17.50 8.96
C ARG A 492 15.62 -16.21 9.76
N GLU A 493 16.59 -15.38 9.40
CA GLU A 493 16.76 -14.08 10.08
C GLU A 493 15.75 -13.08 9.56
N LEU A 494 14.93 -12.55 10.45
CA LEU A 494 13.93 -11.55 10.19
C LEU A 494 14.22 -10.29 10.98
N ILE A 495 13.82 -9.14 10.46
CA ILE A 495 13.80 -7.89 11.19
C ILE A 495 12.35 -7.52 11.50
N ALA A 496 12.10 -7.21 12.76
CA ALA A 496 10.85 -6.63 13.23
C ALA A 496 11.19 -5.51 14.21
N GLY A 497 10.50 -4.38 14.10
CA GLY A 497 10.79 -3.24 14.95
C GLY A 497 9.79 -2.12 14.81
N ILE A 498 9.98 -1.08 15.63
CA ILE A 498 9.21 0.16 15.62
C ILE A 498 10.15 1.29 15.26
N GLY A 499 9.74 2.09 14.30
CA GLY A 499 10.37 3.37 13.96
C GLY A 499 9.42 4.52 14.21
N ASP A 500 9.92 5.73 14.14
CA ASP A 500 9.12 6.95 14.21
C ASP A 500 9.19 7.71 12.89
N ASP A 501 8.04 8.22 12.44
CA ASP A 501 7.92 9.06 11.26
C ASP A 501 7.42 10.44 11.68
N PRO A 502 8.04 11.52 11.21
CA PRO A 502 7.71 12.89 11.65
C PRO A 502 6.28 13.31 11.31
N VAL A 503 5.62 12.67 10.36
CA VAL A 503 4.25 12.99 9.94
C VAL A 503 3.23 12.05 10.58
N PHE A 504 3.47 10.74 10.53
CA PHE A 504 2.50 9.72 10.94
C PHE A 504 2.77 9.14 12.33
N GLY A 505 3.90 9.47 12.95
CA GLY A 505 4.31 8.91 14.24
C GLY A 505 4.81 7.47 14.11
N PRO A 506 4.53 6.58 15.07
CA PRO A 506 5.10 5.24 15.11
C PRO A 506 4.71 4.39 13.89
N VAL A 507 5.69 3.62 13.38
CA VAL A 507 5.52 2.67 12.28
C VAL A 507 6.14 1.33 12.65
N VAL A 508 5.45 0.25 12.31
CA VAL A 508 5.97 -1.13 12.45
C VAL A 508 6.72 -1.50 11.17
N ILE A 509 7.91 -2.05 11.33
CA ILE A 509 8.80 -2.49 10.27
C ILE A 509 8.89 -4.00 10.31
N PHE A 510 8.77 -4.68 9.16
CA PHE A 510 9.03 -6.10 9.02
C PHE A 510 9.78 -6.37 7.72
N GLY A 511 10.75 -7.30 7.77
CA GLY A 511 11.50 -7.66 6.58
C GLY A 511 12.53 -8.75 6.81
N ARG A 512 13.42 -8.92 5.82
CA ARG A 512 14.55 -9.82 5.92
C ARG A 512 15.62 -9.24 6.85
N GLY A 513 16.09 -10.06 7.80
CA GLY A 513 17.22 -9.75 8.67
C GLY A 513 18.57 -10.19 8.08
N GLY A 514 19.59 -10.22 8.94
CA GLY A 514 20.93 -10.67 8.63
C GLY A 514 21.88 -9.57 8.16
N LYS A 515 23.16 -9.95 7.92
CA LYS A 515 24.27 -9.02 7.65
C LYS A 515 24.10 -8.13 6.41
N ALA A 516 23.23 -8.51 5.48
CA ALA A 516 23.01 -7.79 4.23
C ALA A 516 21.69 -6.98 4.21
N VAL A 517 21.08 -6.76 5.36
CA VAL A 517 19.76 -6.12 5.47
C VAL A 517 19.69 -4.77 4.76
N GLU A 518 20.71 -3.92 4.93
CA GLU A 518 20.79 -2.59 4.32
C GLU A 518 20.92 -2.62 2.79
N ARG A 519 21.61 -3.64 2.25
CA ARG A 519 21.80 -3.81 0.80
C ARG A 519 20.60 -4.46 0.13
N ILE A 520 19.96 -5.41 0.80
CA ILE A 520 18.81 -6.14 0.25
C ILE A 520 17.56 -5.26 0.29
N ALA A 521 17.44 -4.38 1.30
CA ALA A 521 16.34 -3.44 1.50
C ALA A 521 14.94 -4.09 1.33
N ASP A 522 14.78 -5.33 1.86
CA ASP A 522 13.52 -6.06 1.84
C ASP A 522 12.77 -5.82 3.14
N ALA A 523 12.07 -4.69 3.20
CA ALA A 523 11.25 -4.33 4.34
C ALA A 523 9.92 -3.74 3.90
N ALA A 524 8.88 -3.97 4.68
CA ALA A 524 7.57 -3.36 4.54
C ALA A 524 7.19 -2.64 5.84
N LEU A 525 6.39 -1.59 5.71
CA LEU A 525 5.93 -0.76 6.82
C LEU A 525 4.43 -0.88 7.01
N ALA A 526 3.97 -0.74 8.27
CA ALA A 526 2.56 -0.63 8.62
C ALA A 526 2.37 0.36 9.77
N LEU A 527 1.20 1.01 9.84
CA LEU A 527 0.84 1.85 10.97
C LEU A 527 0.24 1.00 12.10
N PRO A 528 0.66 1.19 13.35
CA PRO A 528 0.09 0.52 14.50
C PRO A 528 -1.33 1.09 14.83
N PRO A 529 -2.11 0.40 15.67
CA PRO A 529 -1.91 -0.98 16.11
C PRO A 529 -2.23 -1.99 14.99
N LEU A 530 -1.56 -3.14 14.99
CA LEU A 530 -1.87 -4.24 14.08
C LEU A 530 -2.82 -5.23 14.75
N ASP A 531 -3.67 -5.86 13.95
CA ASP A 531 -4.32 -7.14 14.22
C ASP A 531 -3.62 -8.25 13.41
N LEU A 532 -4.01 -9.50 13.58
CA LEU A 532 -3.40 -10.64 12.89
C LEU A 532 -3.50 -10.53 11.37
N ASP A 533 -4.63 -10.07 10.82
CA ASP A 533 -4.82 -9.90 9.38
C ASP A 533 -3.89 -8.84 8.80
N LEU A 534 -3.73 -7.72 9.50
CA LEU A 534 -2.81 -6.66 9.13
C LEU A 534 -1.35 -7.10 9.21
N ALA A 535 -1.01 -7.91 10.23
CA ALA A 535 0.32 -8.48 10.37
C ALA A 535 0.62 -9.46 9.23
N HIS A 536 -0.29 -10.37 8.89
CA HIS A 536 -0.15 -11.24 7.73
C HIS A 536 -0.02 -10.46 6.41
N SER A 537 -0.81 -9.40 6.24
CA SER A 537 -0.70 -8.51 5.08
C SER A 537 0.65 -7.79 5.03
N LEU A 538 1.22 -7.40 6.17
CA LEU A 538 2.55 -6.80 6.25
C LEU A 538 3.62 -7.80 5.79
N ILE A 539 3.58 -9.03 6.29
CA ILE A 539 4.50 -10.11 5.94
C ILE A 539 4.42 -10.41 4.43
N ALA A 540 3.20 -10.52 3.88
CA ALA A 540 2.95 -10.86 2.47
C ALA A 540 3.56 -9.85 1.48
N ARG A 541 3.82 -8.62 1.90
CA ARG A 541 4.41 -7.56 1.06
C ARG A 541 5.93 -7.63 0.94
N THR A 542 6.59 -8.48 1.72
CA THR A 542 8.04 -8.65 1.69
C THR A 542 8.45 -9.78 0.76
N ARG A 543 9.65 -9.69 0.17
CA ARG A 543 10.22 -10.78 -0.60
C ARG A 543 10.62 -11.96 0.27
N VAL A 544 10.98 -11.71 1.54
CA VAL A 544 11.32 -12.75 2.51
C VAL A 544 10.15 -13.71 2.74
N ARG A 545 8.90 -13.30 2.52
CA ARG A 545 7.73 -14.17 2.60
C ARG A 545 7.90 -15.48 1.81
N ARG A 546 8.56 -15.43 0.64
CA ARG A 546 8.79 -16.61 -0.21
C ARG A 546 9.73 -17.64 0.41
N VAL A 547 10.66 -17.21 1.26
CA VAL A 547 11.57 -18.14 1.94
C VAL A 547 11.03 -18.64 3.28
N LEU A 548 9.86 -18.16 3.70
CA LEU A 548 9.15 -18.64 4.88
C LEU A 548 8.30 -19.89 4.59
N ASP A 549 8.00 -20.17 3.34
CA ASP A 549 7.32 -21.40 2.93
C ASP A 549 8.24 -22.62 3.05
N ALA A 550 7.65 -23.80 3.09
CA ALA A 550 8.43 -25.05 3.05
C ALA A 550 9.17 -25.17 1.71
N TYR A 551 10.43 -25.58 1.78
CA TYR A 551 11.25 -25.80 0.60
C TYR A 551 12.23 -26.94 0.82
N ARG A 552 12.15 -28.01 0.02
CA ARG A 552 12.95 -29.25 0.16
C ARG A 552 12.83 -29.82 1.58
N ASP A 553 13.95 -29.95 2.29
CA ASP A 553 14.09 -30.43 3.68
C ASP A 553 13.86 -29.34 4.74
N VAL A 554 13.63 -28.10 4.32
CA VAL A 554 13.41 -26.99 5.24
C VAL A 554 11.89 -26.81 5.45
N PRO A 555 11.39 -26.98 6.70
CA PRO A 555 9.97 -26.82 7.00
C PRO A 555 9.52 -25.36 6.84
N ALA A 556 8.20 -25.15 6.69
CA ALA A 556 7.62 -23.82 6.72
C ALA A 556 7.89 -23.13 8.07
N ALA A 557 8.05 -21.81 8.04
CA ALA A 557 8.05 -21.01 9.25
C ALA A 557 6.64 -20.91 9.82
N ASP A 558 6.54 -20.77 11.14
CA ASP A 558 5.26 -20.51 11.80
C ASP A 558 4.82 -19.06 11.55
N MET A 559 3.97 -18.91 10.55
CA MET A 559 3.47 -17.60 10.09
C MET A 559 2.61 -16.91 11.14
N ASP A 560 1.85 -17.69 11.93
CA ASP A 560 0.97 -17.15 12.94
C ASP A 560 1.76 -16.60 14.14
N GLN A 561 2.85 -17.27 14.52
CA GLN A 561 3.76 -16.76 15.56
C GLN A 561 4.52 -15.50 15.10
N ILE A 562 4.91 -15.43 13.83
CA ILE A 562 5.52 -14.20 13.28
C ILE A 562 4.48 -13.06 13.30
N ALA A 563 3.27 -13.32 12.83
CA ALA A 563 2.19 -12.33 12.84
C ALA A 563 1.85 -11.87 14.27
N LEU A 564 1.73 -12.80 15.21
CA LEU A 564 1.48 -12.50 16.62
C LEU A 564 2.59 -11.64 17.24
N THR A 565 3.86 -11.92 16.91
CA THR A 565 4.99 -11.10 17.35
C THR A 565 4.87 -9.66 16.86
N LEU A 566 4.48 -9.45 15.58
CA LEU A 566 4.24 -8.13 15.03
C LEU A 566 3.07 -7.41 15.69
N VAL A 567 2.00 -8.15 16.01
CA VAL A 567 0.86 -7.61 16.77
C VAL A 567 1.34 -7.13 18.15
N LYS A 568 2.07 -7.97 18.89
CA LYS A 568 2.63 -7.62 20.21
C LYS A 568 3.52 -6.39 20.16
N LEU A 569 4.40 -6.30 19.17
CA LEU A 569 5.28 -5.13 18.97
C LEU A 569 4.48 -3.85 18.66
N SER A 570 3.31 -3.96 18.06
CA SER A 570 2.51 -2.82 17.63
C SER A 570 1.62 -2.22 18.71
N GLN A 571 1.47 -2.87 19.86
CA GLN A 571 0.64 -2.43 20.99
C GLN A 571 1.39 -1.47 21.91
#